data_ac6ad6c2a4c6f46fda1bfbf315135b4f
#
_entry.id   ac6ad6c2a4c6f46fda1bfbf315135b4f
#
_cell.length_a   1.000
_cell.length_b   1.000
_cell.length_c   1.000
_cell.angle_alpha   90.00
_cell.angle_beta   90.00
_cell.angle_gamma   90.00
#
_symmetry.space_group_name_H-M   'P 1'
#
loop_
_entity.id
_entity.type
_entity.pdbx_description
1 polymer ?
#
loop_
_entity_poly.entity_id
_entity_poly.type
_entity_poly.pdbx_seq_one_letter_code
_entity_poly.pdbx_strand_id
1 'polypeptide(L)'
;MSNSSHVFTIINEKGLHARASARFVEVVEKFESEVTVEKDGLEASGSSIMGLLMLAASKGTTIKVTSNGNDSEELTLALDNLIKSKFGEDS
;
A
#
# COMPACT_ATOMS: atom_id res chain seq x y z
N MET A 1 -20.56 6.49 -0.55
CA MET A 1 -19.24 5.85 -0.64
C MET A 1 -18.17 6.90 -0.75
N SER A 2 -17.09 6.74 -0.02
CA SER A 2 -16.00 7.69 -0.10
C SER A 2 -14.86 7.12 -0.94
N ASN A 3 -14.04 8.01 -1.45
CA ASN A 3 -12.93 7.71 -2.32
C ASN A 3 -11.75 8.54 -1.85
N SER A 4 -10.65 7.89 -1.49
CA SER A 4 -9.44 8.55 -1.02
C SER A 4 -8.26 8.19 -1.91
N SER A 5 -7.43 9.18 -2.20
CA SER A 5 -6.24 8.97 -3.01
C SER A 5 -5.07 9.68 -2.34
N HIS A 6 -4.00 8.95 -2.08
CA HIS A 6 -2.82 9.46 -1.40
C HIS A 6 -1.55 8.95 -2.04
N VAL A 7 -0.51 9.78 -1.98
CA VAL A 7 0.83 9.38 -2.46
C VAL A 7 1.69 9.12 -1.23
N PHE A 8 2.31 7.95 -1.20
CA PHE A 8 3.21 7.56 -0.12
C PHE A 8 4.61 7.33 -0.65
N THR A 9 5.60 7.70 0.16
CA THR A 9 7.00 7.41 -0.15
C THR A 9 7.43 6.14 0.58
N ILE A 10 8.04 5.21 -0.13
CA ILE A 10 8.55 3.98 0.45
C ILE A 10 9.85 4.31 1.17
N ILE A 11 9.93 4.04 2.47
CA ILE A 11 11.06 4.47 3.30
C ILE A 11 11.89 3.32 3.88
N ASN A 12 11.42 2.08 3.76
CA ASN A 12 12.17 0.93 4.25
C ASN A 12 13.20 0.47 3.23
N GLU A 13 14.31 -0.09 3.74
CA GLU A 13 15.44 -0.46 2.88
C GLU A 13 15.06 -1.39 1.74
N LYS A 14 14.26 -2.40 2.02
CA LYS A 14 13.94 -3.44 1.04
C LYS A 14 12.78 -3.07 0.13
N GLY A 15 12.10 -1.94 0.42
CA GLY A 15 10.96 -1.53 -0.38
C GLY A 15 9.79 -2.48 -0.23
N LEU A 16 8.97 -2.54 -1.27
CA LEU A 16 7.74 -3.34 -1.27
C LEU A 16 8.03 -4.78 -1.69
N HIS A 17 8.91 -5.45 -0.92
CA HIS A 17 9.29 -6.85 -1.16
C HIS A 17 8.18 -7.79 -0.67
N ALA A 18 8.42 -9.11 -0.73
CA ALA A 18 7.36 -10.09 -0.47
C ALA A 18 6.72 -9.93 0.91
N ARG A 19 7.52 -9.77 1.96
CA ARG A 19 6.98 -9.62 3.31
C ARG A 19 6.21 -8.32 3.47
N ALA A 20 6.76 -7.23 2.95
CA ALA A 20 6.09 -5.94 3.03
C ALA A 20 4.78 -5.96 2.25
N SER A 21 4.77 -6.58 1.07
CA SER A 21 3.56 -6.71 0.27
C SER A 21 2.51 -7.55 1.00
N ALA A 22 2.94 -8.63 1.67
CA ALA A 22 2.01 -9.45 2.45
C ALA A 22 1.40 -8.64 3.59
N ARG A 23 2.19 -7.83 4.29
CA ARG A 23 1.66 -6.99 5.37
C ARG A 23 0.68 -5.94 4.84
N PHE A 24 0.98 -5.38 3.67
CA PHE A 24 0.08 -4.44 3.01
C PHE A 24 -1.27 -5.10 2.74
N VAL A 25 -1.25 -6.30 2.15
CA VAL A 25 -2.47 -7.05 1.85
C VAL A 25 -3.24 -7.37 3.14
N GLU A 26 -2.53 -7.78 4.21
CA GLU A 26 -3.18 -8.05 5.48
C GLU A 26 -3.97 -6.86 6.01
N VAL A 27 -3.40 -5.67 5.91
CA VAL A 27 -4.09 -4.45 6.36
C VAL A 27 -5.30 -4.19 5.48
N VAL A 28 -5.14 -4.27 4.15
CA VAL A 28 -6.24 -4.03 3.22
C VAL A 28 -7.40 -4.97 3.50
N GLU A 29 -7.11 -6.23 3.79
CA GLU A 29 -8.15 -7.24 3.98
C GLU A 29 -8.93 -7.09 5.28
N LYS A 30 -8.46 -6.24 6.20
CA LYS A 30 -9.21 -5.93 7.42
C LYS A 30 -10.35 -4.94 7.19
N PHE A 31 -10.42 -4.35 6.03
CA PHE A 31 -11.40 -3.32 5.69
C PHE A 31 -12.27 -3.79 4.54
N GLU A 32 -13.40 -3.11 4.33
CA GLU A 32 -14.31 -3.45 3.24
C GLU A 32 -14.00 -2.69 1.96
N SER A 33 -13.26 -1.60 2.06
CA SER A 33 -12.91 -0.78 0.88
C SER A 33 -11.95 -1.52 -0.02
N GLU A 34 -12.01 -1.19 -1.31
CA GLU A 34 -11.09 -1.71 -2.31
C GLU A 34 -9.92 -0.76 -2.48
N VAL A 35 -8.74 -1.30 -2.75
CA VAL A 35 -7.53 -0.50 -2.89
C VAL A 35 -6.85 -0.81 -4.21
N THR A 36 -6.45 0.25 -4.91
CA THR A 36 -5.62 0.16 -6.10
C THR A 36 -4.32 0.91 -5.82
N VAL A 37 -3.20 0.31 -6.19
CA VAL A 37 -1.88 0.90 -6.00
C VAL A 37 -1.25 1.12 -7.37
N GLU A 38 -0.72 2.32 -7.59
CA GLU A 38 -0.14 2.68 -8.88
C GLU A 38 1.28 3.18 -8.69
N LYS A 39 2.17 2.78 -9.59
CA LYS A 39 3.53 3.30 -9.67
C LYS A 39 3.94 3.34 -11.13
N ASP A 40 4.37 4.52 -11.60
CA ASP A 40 4.90 4.71 -12.96
C ASP A 40 3.97 4.17 -14.03
N GLY A 41 2.66 4.36 -13.86
CA GLY A 41 1.67 3.94 -14.83
C GLY A 41 1.24 2.49 -14.72
N LEU A 42 1.85 1.71 -13.82
CA LEU A 42 1.43 0.33 -13.54
C LEU A 42 0.49 0.32 -12.35
N GLU A 43 -0.58 -0.46 -12.45
CA GLU A 43 -1.55 -0.59 -11.37
C GLU A 43 -1.59 -2.01 -10.86
N ALA A 44 -1.87 -2.14 -9.57
CA ALA A 44 -2.05 -3.43 -8.93
C ALA A 44 -3.16 -3.32 -7.90
N SER A 45 -3.86 -4.43 -7.67
CA SER A 45 -4.81 -4.50 -6.58
C SER A 45 -4.07 -4.52 -5.24
N GLY A 46 -4.57 -3.75 -4.27
CA GLY A 46 -4.00 -3.77 -2.93
C GLY A 46 -4.19 -5.11 -2.21
N SER A 47 -4.96 -6.03 -2.79
CA SER A 47 -5.18 -7.36 -2.25
C SER A 47 -4.32 -8.42 -2.92
N SER A 48 -3.40 -8.04 -3.80
CA SER A 48 -2.59 -8.98 -4.55
C SER A 48 -1.12 -8.81 -4.21
N ILE A 49 -0.55 -9.79 -3.51
CA ILE A 49 0.88 -9.77 -3.16
C ILE A 49 1.71 -9.74 -4.44
N MET A 50 1.39 -10.59 -5.41
CA MET A 50 2.14 -10.63 -6.67
C MET A 50 2.02 -9.32 -7.43
N GLY A 51 0.83 -8.72 -7.46
CA GLY A 51 0.64 -7.43 -8.12
C GLY A 51 1.50 -6.34 -7.50
N LEU A 52 1.55 -6.30 -6.18
CA LEU A 52 2.36 -5.32 -5.47
C LEU A 52 3.85 -5.53 -5.74
N LEU A 53 4.29 -6.79 -5.77
CA LEU A 53 5.69 -7.09 -6.10
C LEU A 53 6.07 -6.59 -7.48
N MET A 54 5.16 -6.73 -8.44
CA MET A 54 5.44 -6.32 -9.82
C MET A 54 5.59 -4.82 -9.99
N LEU A 55 5.14 -4.02 -9.03
CA LEU A 55 5.35 -2.58 -9.06
C LEU A 55 6.81 -2.21 -8.81
N ALA A 56 7.59 -3.11 -8.21
CA ALA A 56 9.01 -2.90 -7.94
C ALA A 56 9.30 -1.60 -7.19
N ALA A 57 8.46 -1.28 -6.21
CA ALA A 57 8.59 -0.03 -5.46
C ALA A 57 9.71 -0.13 -4.44
N SER A 58 10.85 0.47 -4.76
CA SER A 58 12.03 0.45 -3.90
C SER A 58 12.06 1.69 -2.99
N LYS A 59 13.00 1.69 -2.04
CA LYS A 59 13.18 2.82 -1.13
C LYS A 59 13.35 4.11 -1.92
N GLY A 60 12.63 5.14 -1.49
CA GLY A 60 12.69 6.45 -2.11
C GLY A 60 11.70 6.66 -3.24
N THR A 61 11.06 5.61 -3.74
CA THR A 61 10.05 5.76 -4.77
C THR A 61 8.69 6.05 -4.14
N THR A 62 7.76 6.54 -4.94
CA THR A 62 6.41 6.84 -4.46
C THR A 62 5.40 5.90 -5.09
N ILE A 63 4.35 5.61 -4.33
CA ILE A 63 3.19 4.86 -4.83
C ILE A 63 1.96 5.70 -4.58
N LYS A 64 0.99 5.61 -5.49
CA LYS A 64 -0.30 6.26 -5.32
C LYS A 64 -1.30 5.20 -4.91
N VAL A 65 -1.94 5.42 -3.77
CA VAL A 65 -2.91 4.48 -3.21
C VAL A 65 -4.28 5.13 -3.29
N THR A 66 -5.20 4.47 -3.99
CA THR A 66 -6.58 4.91 -4.11
C THR A 66 -7.47 3.88 -3.44
N SER A 67 -8.32 4.32 -2.51
CA SER A 67 -9.25 3.43 -1.84
C SER A 67 -10.67 3.92 -2.02
N ASN A 68 -11.59 2.97 -2.20
CA ASN A 68 -13.02 3.20 -2.43
C ASN A 68 -13.82 2.35 -1.48
N GLY A 69 -14.75 2.97 -0.75
CA GLY A 69 -15.64 2.25 0.12
C GLY A 69 -15.98 3.03 1.37
N ASN A 70 -16.80 2.44 2.23
CA ASN A 70 -17.30 3.11 3.42
C ASN A 70 -16.21 3.42 4.44
N ASP A 71 -15.18 2.58 4.51
CA ASP A 71 -14.09 2.74 5.47
C ASP A 71 -12.77 3.13 4.80
N SER A 72 -12.84 3.82 3.64
CA SER A 72 -11.63 4.16 2.88
C SER A 72 -10.68 5.07 3.64
N GLU A 73 -11.20 5.98 4.48
CA GLU A 73 -10.35 6.88 5.24
C GLU A 73 -9.59 6.15 6.33
N GLU A 74 -10.28 5.27 7.05
CA GLU A 74 -9.62 4.46 8.09
C GLU A 74 -8.58 3.53 7.48
N LEU A 75 -8.89 2.96 6.32
CA LEU A 75 -7.95 2.10 5.60
C LEU A 75 -6.72 2.88 5.18
N THR A 76 -6.91 4.08 4.62
CA THR A 76 -5.79 4.92 4.20
C THR A 76 -4.89 5.25 5.39
N LEU A 77 -5.48 5.59 6.54
CA LEU A 77 -4.71 5.89 7.75
C LEU A 77 -3.92 4.67 8.23
N ALA A 78 -4.54 3.49 8.16
CA ALA A 78 -3.85 2.26 8.55
C ALA A 78 -2.67 1.96 7.64
N LEU A 79 -2.81 2.20 6.33
CA LEU A 79 -1.71 2.02 5.38
C LEU A 79 -0.61 3.06 5.60
N ASP A 80 -0.99 4.29 5.92
CA ASP A 80 -0.02 5.33 6.24
C ASP A 80 0.84 4.91 7.43
N ASN A 81 0.20 4.41 8.49
CA ASN A 81 0.92 3.94 9.67
C ASN A 81 1.83 2.76 9.34
N LEU A 82 1.36 1.83 8.51
CA LEU A 82 2.16 0.68 8.11
C LEU A 82 3.43 1.11 7.37
N ILE A 83 3.28 2.02 6.42
CA ILE A 83 4.40 2.50 5.61
C ILE A 83 5.38 3.28 6.48
N LYS A 84 4.87 4.16 7.35
CA LYS A 84 5.73 4.96 8.25
C LYS A 84 6.48 4.11 9.25
N SER A 85 5.93 2.95 9.62
CA SER A 85 6.61 2.01 10.51
C SER A 85 7.56 1.09 9.75
N LYS A 86 7.81 1.36 8.46
CA LYS A 86 8.66 0.55 7.59
C LYS A 86 8.17 -0.89 7.49
N PHE A 87 6.86 -1.07 7.48
CA PHE A 87 6.21 -2.39 7.47
C PHE A 87 6.64 -3.25 8.66
N GLY A 88 7.00 -2.60 9.78
CA GLY A 88 7.46 -3.28 10.96
C GLY A 88 8.91 -3.76 10.90
N GLU A 89 9.66 -3.35 9.88
CA GLU A 89 11.08 -3.71 9.72
C GLU A 89 11.96 -2.71 10.47
N ASP A 90 13.17 -3.14 10.80
CA ASP A 90 14.11 -2.28 11.50
C ASP A 90 14.69 -1.18 10.60
N SER A 91 14.74 -1.43 9.33
CA SER A 91 15.32 -0.47 8.41
C SER A 91 14.53 -0.39 7.10
#